data_70bacb0cf7ba17c914392ed57a59d99a
#
_entry.id   70bacb0cf7ba17c914392ed57a59d99a
#
_cell.length_a   1.000
_cell.length_b   1.000
_cell.length_c   1.000
_cell.angle_alpha   90.00
_cell.angle_beta   90.00
_cell.angle_gamma   90.00
#
_symmetry.space_group_name_H-M   'P 1'
#
loop_
_entity.id
_entity.type
_entity.pdbx_description
1 polymer ?
#
loop_
_entity_poly.entity_id
_entity_poly.type
_entity_poly.pdbx_seq_one_letter_code
_entity_poly.pdbx_strand_id
1 'polypeptide(L)'
;MPENVQSGPETHRSSDRKMRLFSGPLSMFGAKVQIAAHEKDIDFELVMVPFTQKEGYAPKHPEVLRINPKRQVPVLIDGALEIFDSTQIFEYLEDIKPHPALWPAAPAARAWARRLEHESDEVYFPHIIKLMPLWNKPDDPAGKPAREAAAAFYRTMERALGDREFLAGEYSFADIAFYMAQLFGARMGADMTNETPNLLQWRQRMTARPAVIKVVAPMADYLRSDGRSVPAFLSPIAS
;
A
#
# COMPACT_ATOMS: atom_id res chain seq x y z
N MET A 1 40.01 19.11 23.75
CA MET A 1 39.88 18.12 22.69
C MET A 1 38.44 18.20 22.20
N PRO A 2 38.11 18.82 21.05
CA PRO A 2 36.76 18.76 20.53
C PRO A 2 36.53 17.44 19.81
N GLU A 3 35.45 16.77 20.18
CA GLU A 3 34.95 15.52 19.55
C GLU A 3 34.58 15.74 18.10
N ASN A 4 35.08 14.88 17.27
CA ASN A 4 34.87 14.82 15.84
C ASN A 4 33.46 14.26 15.58
N VAL A 5 32.49 15.14 15.36
CA VAL A 5 31.16 14.76 14.84
C VAL A 5 31.36 14.33 13.40
N GLN A 6 31.35 13.02 13.16
CA GLN A 6 31.28 12.49 11.81
C GLN A 6 29.97 12.93 11.16
N SER A 7 30.06 13.86 10.22
CA SER A 7 28.97 14.19 9.29
C SER A 7 28.61 12.94 8.50
N GLY A 8 27.34 12.56 8.55
CA GLY A 8 26.80 11.50 7.70
C GLY A 8 27.02 11.83 6.21
N PRO A 9 26.93 10.85 5.32
CA PRO A 9 27.22 11.05 3.89
C PRO A 9 26.29 12.10 3.30
N GLU A 10 26.86 13.23 2.85
CA GLU A 10 26.19 14.16 1.94
C GLU A 10 25.91 13.43 0.62
N THR A 11 24.67 13.03 0.41
CA THR A 11 24.24 12.38 -0.82
C THR A 11 24.10 13.42 -1.92
N HIS A 12 25.19 13.69 -2.67
CA HIS A 12 25.09 14.30 -3.99
C HIS A 12 24.29 13.34 -4.88
N ARG A 13 23.07 13.73 -5.27
CA ARG A 13 22.32 13.08 -6.36
C ARG A 13 23.20 13.08 -7.61
N SER A 14 23.74 11.92 -7.97
CA SER A 14 24.27 11.68 -9.30
C SER A 14 23.08 11.73 -10.26
N SER A 15 23.05 12.71 -11.17
CA SER A 15 21.93 13.03 -12.05
C SER A 15 21.55 11.95 -13.07
N ASP A 16 22.21 10.80 -13.07
CA ASP A 16 22.10 9.78 -14.13
C ASP A 16 21.49 8.44 -13.69
N ARG A 17 21.15 8.23 -12.41
CA ARG A 17 20.49 6.98 -11.99
C ARG A 17 19.08 7.25 -11.52
N LYS A 18 18.12 6.75 -12.30
CA LYS A 18 16.70 6.75 -11.96
C LYS A 18 16.46 5.94 -10.67
N MET A 19 15.64 6.49 -9.77
CA MET A 19 15.16 5.76 -8.58
C MET A 19 14.55 4.42 -9.00
N ARG A 20 14.87 3.32 -8.31
CA ARG A 20 14.33 1.98 -8.59
C ARG A 20 13.47 1.50 -7.44
N LEU A 21 12.22 1.16 -7.74
CA LEU A 21 11.27 0.59 -6.79
C LEU A 21 11.01 -0.89 -7.13
N PHE A 22 11.40 -1.78 -6.23
CA PHE A 22 11.10 -3.20 -6.32
C PHE A 22 9.75 -3.47 -5.70
N SER A 23 8.83 -4.03 -6.48
CA SER A 23 7.48 -4.36 -6.05
C SER A 23 7.05 -5.70 -6.65
N GLY A 24 5.86 -6.15 -6.34
CA GLY A 24 5.28 -7.35 -6.93
C GLY A 24 3.89 -7.08 -7.51
N PRO A 25 3.42 -7.90 -8.45
CA PRO A 25 2.18 -7.65 -9.18
C PRO A 25 0.94 -7.57 -8.29
N LEU A 26 0.98 -8.19 -7.12
CA LEU A 26 -0.13 -8.18 -6.17
C LEU A 26 0.29 -7.68 -4.77
N SER A 27 1.43 -6.99 -4.68
CA SER A 27 1.92 -6.44 -3.42
C SER A 27 1.14 -5.20 -3.02
N MET A 28 0.36 -5.26 -1.96
CA MET A 28 -0.32 -4.07 -1.43
C MET A 28 0.68 -3.03 -0.91
N PHE A 29 1.72 -3.45 -0.21
CA PHE A 29 2.74 -2.56 0.33
C PHE A 29 3.57 -1.87 -0.76
N GLY A 30 3.93 -2.61 -1.83
CA GLY A 30 4.56 -2.01 -3.00
C GLY A 30 3.63 -1.07 -3.77
N ALA A 31 2.34 -1.38 -3.85
CA ALA A 31 1.34 -0.54 -4.48
C ALA A 31 1.11 0.79 -3.73
N LYS A 32 1.12 0.78 -2.39
CA LYS A 32 1.07 2.01 -1.58
C LYS A 32 2.15 3.01 -2.01
N VAL A 33 3.39 2.54 -2.12
CA VAL A 33 4.53 3.37 -2.53
C VAL A 33 4.37 3.86 -3.96
N GLN A 34 3.94 3.00 -4.88
CA GLN A 34 3.71 3.38 -6.28
C GLN A 34 2.65 4.48 -6.39
N ILE A 35 1.52 4.34 -5.69
CA ILE A 35 0.45 5.35 -5.69
C ILE A 35 1.00 6.67 -5.14
N ALA A 36 1.69 6.66 -4.00
CA ALA A 36 2.27 7.86 -3.40
C ALA A 36 3.27 8.55 -4.35
N ALA A 37 4.14 7.78 -5.01
CA ALA A 37 5.09 8.32 -5.98
C ALA A 37 4.37 8.96 -7.18
N HIS A 38 3.30 8.34 -7.70
CA HIS A 38 2.49 8.91 -8.78
C HIS A 38 1.70 10.16 -8.34
N GLU A 39 1.14 10.18 -7.14
CA GLU A 39 0.49 11.39 -6.60
C GLU A 39 1.46 12.56 -6.47
N LYS A 40 2.71 12.26 -6.17
CA LYS A 40 3.78 13.25 -6.06
C LYS A 40 4.48 13.56 -7.38
N ASP A 41 4.09 12.91 -8.48
CA ASP A 41 4.77 13.02 -9.76
C ASP A 41 6.29 12.80 -9.62
N ILE A 42 6.67 11.75 -8.90
CA ILE A 42 8.05 11.28 -8.76
C ILE A 42 8.30 10.22 -9.82
N ASP A 43 9.33 10.39 -10.62
CA ASP A 43 9.72 9.41 -11.63
C ASP A 43 10.58 8.30 -11.02
N PHE A 44 10.22 7.06 -11.32
CA PHE A 44 10.94 5.87 -10.85
C PHE A 44 10.90 4.75 -11.89
N GLU A 45 11.87 3.87 -11.84
CA GLU A 45 11.87 2.59 -12.54
C GLU A 45 11.20 1.55 -11.65
N LEU A 46 10.10 0.96 -12.13
CA LEU A 46 9.42 -0.12 -11.44
C LEU A 46 10.06 -1.46 -11.82
N VAL A 47 10.69 -2.11 -10.86
CA VAL A 47 11.22 -3.47 -11.01
C VAL A 47 10.20 -4.45 -10.43
N MET A 48 9.46 -5.11 -11.32
CA MET A 48 8.44 -6.07 -10.92
C MET A 48 9.08 -7.41 -10.58
N VAL A 49 8.99 -7.80 -9.30
CA VAL A 49 9.47 -9.09 -8.82
C VAL A 49 8.45 -10.18 -9.17
N PRO A 50 8.86 -11.28 -9.81
CA PRO A 50 7.95 -12.35 -10.17
C PRO A 50 7.19 -12.91 -8.96
N PHE A 51 5.93 -13.26 -9.20
CA PHE A 51 5.06 -13.87 -8.19
C PHE A 51 4.23 -14.99 -8.82
N THR A 52 4.09 -16.08 -8.11
CA THR A 52 3.08 -17.10 -8.41
C THR A 52 2.29 -17.45 -7.16
N GLN A 53 1.05 -17.87 -7.31
CA GLN A 53 0.23 -18.26 -6.16
C GLN A 53 0.83 -19.46 -5.40
N LYS A 54 1.47 -20.38 -6.10
CA LYS A 54 2.09 -21.59 -5.55
C LYS A 54 3.37 -21.31 -4.79
N GLU A 55 4.20 -20.45 -5.33
CA GLU A 55 5.58 -20.22 -4.87
C GLU A 55 5.76 -18.86 -4.18
N GLY A 56 4.73 -17.98 -4.25
CA GLY A 56 4.83 -16.61 -3.81
C GLY A 56 5.88 -15.85 -4.63
N TYR A 57 6.72 -15.09 -3.97
CA TYR A 57 7.86 -14.39 -4.58
C TYR A 57 9.11 -15.30 -4.57
N ALA A 58 9.08 -16.38 -5.35
CA ALA A 58 10.20 -17.31 -5.50
C ALA A 58 10.51 -17.57 -6.98
N PRO A 59 11.81 -17.52 -7.42
CA PRO A 59 12.95 -17.07 -6.62
C PRO A 59 12.86 -15.57 -6.27
N LYS A 60 13.30 -15.21 -5.06
CA LYS A 60 13.30 -13.80 -4.64
C LYS A 60 14.38 -13.02 -5.37
N HIS A 61 14.10 -11.74 -5.64
CA HIS A 61 15.06 -10.86 -6.30
C HIS A 61 16.31 -10.64 -5.42
N PRO A 62 17.56 -10.74 -5.98
CA PRO A 62 18.80 -10.60 -5.22
C PRO A 62 18.89 -9.29 -4.40
N GLU A 63 18.48 -8.15 -4.97
CA GLU A 63 18.47 -6.86 -4.27
C GLU A 63 17.51 -6.87 -3.08
N VAL A 64 16.33 -7.48 -3.23
CA VAL A 64 15.36 -7.60 -2.12
C VAL A 64 15.94 -8.45 -0.99
N LEU A 65 16.65 -9.54 -1.33
CA LEU A 65 17.31 -10.40 -0.35
C LEU A 65 18.45 -9.69 0.39
N ARG A 66 19.19 -8.85 -0.34
CA ARG A 66 20.35 -8.13 0.20
C ARG A 66 19.93 -6.99 1.11
N ILE A 67 18.92 -6.22 0.74
CA ILE A 67 18.54 -4.97 1.40
C ILE A 67 17.53 -5.22 2.53
N ASN A 68 16.52 -6.07 2.30
CA ASN A 68 15.45 -6.26 3.28
C ASN A 68 15.63 -7.58 4.06
N PRO A 69 15.94 -7.51 5.36
CA PRO A 69 16.08 -8.71 6.19
C PRO A 69 14.80 -9.54 6.30
N LYS A 70 13.61 -8.92 6.10
CA LYS A 70 12.33 -9.63 5.99
C LYS A 70 12.15 -10.35 4.65
N ARG A 71 13.04 -10.11 3.68
CA ARG A 71 13.00 -10.69 2.32
C ARG A 71 11.68 -10.42 1.60
N GLN A 72 11.15 -9.22 1.74
CA GLN A 72 9.85 -8.78 1.23
C GLN A 72 9.99 -7.50 0.43
N VAL A 73 9.10 -7.31 -0.54
CA VAL A 73 8.88 -6.03 -1.23
C VAL A 73 7.92 -5.16 -0.40
N PRO A 74 7.99 -3.82 -0.50
CA PRO A 74 8.86 -3.05 -1.39
C PRO A 74 10.29 -2.86 -0.88
N VAL A 75 11.19 -2.57 -1.83
CA VAL A 75 12.53 -2.04 -1.60
C VAL A 75 12.73 -0.87 -2.56
N LEU A 76 13.33 0.21 -2.09
CA LEU A 76 13.70 1.37 -2.90
C LEU A 76 15.22 1.53 -2.93
N ILE A 77 15.76 1.87 -4.10
CA ILE A 77 17.15 2.28 -4.30
C ILE A 77 17.16 3.64 -4.99
N ASP A 78 17.77 4.65 -4.37
CA ASP A 78 17.97 5.98 -4.95
C ASP A 78 19.46 6.37 -4.80
N GLY A 79 20.23 6.22 -5.87
CA GLY A 79 21.69 6.36 -5.82
C GLY A 79 22.35 5.37 -4.87
N ALA A 80 22.94 5.86 -3.79
CA ALA A 80 23.56 5.06 -2.73
C ALA A 80 22.59 4.73 -1.58
N LEU A 81 21.40 5.34 -1.57
CA LEU A 81 20.40 5.12 -0.53
C LEU A 81 19.58 3.87 -0.81
N GLU A 82 19.46 3.01 0.18
CA GLU A 82 18.69 1.76 0.12
C GLU A 82 17.70 1.72 1.28
N ILE A 83 16.41 1.64 0.96
CA ILE A 83 15.33 1.67 1.95
C ILE A 83 14.39 0.48 1.73
N PHE A 84 13.93 -0.11 2.80
CA PHE A 84 12.83 -1.07 2.80
C PHE A 84 11.75 -0.64 3.81
N ASP A 85 10.59 -1.27 3.74
CA ASP A 85 9.34 -0.92 4.41
C ASP A 85 8.60 0.21 3.71
N SER A 86 7.30 0.00 3.46
CA SER A 86 6.49 0.92 2.64
C SER A 86 6.31 2.29 3.28
N THR A 87 6.20 2.34 4.61
CA THR A 87 6.04 3.60 5.34
C THR A 87 7.35 4.39 5.37
N GLN A 88 8.49 3.72 5.57
CA GLN A 88 9.81 4.37 5.54
C GLN A 88 10.14 4.90 4.14
N ILE A 89 9.81 4.14 3.09
CA ILE A 89 9.96 4.61 1.71
C ILE A 89 9.06 5.83 1.47
N PHE A 90 7.82 5.80 1.93
CA PHE A 90 6.91 6.92 1.77
C PHE A 90 7.41 8.18 2.50
N GLU A 91 7.89 8.06 3.75
CA GLU A 91 8.46 9.21 4.48
C GLU A 91 9.62 9.83 3.67
N TYR A 92 10.49 9.01 3.09
CA TYR A 92 11.54 9.51 2.21
C TYR A 92 10.97 10.24 0.98
N LEU A 93 9.93 9.70 0.31
CA LEU A 93 9.30 10.38 -0.83
C LEU A 93 8.65 11.71 -0.42
N GLU A 94 8.07 11.78 0.78
CA GLU A 94 7.48 13.00 1.35
C GLU A 94 8.56 14.06 1.60
N ASP A 95 9.71 13.66 2.12
CA ASP A 95 10.83 14.55 2.43
C ASP A 95 11.49 15.12 1.15
N ILE A 96 11.71 14.29 0.12
CA ILE A 96 12.37 14.75 -1.11
C ILE A 96 11.44 15.55 -2.05
N LYS A 97 10.14 15.36 -1.94
CA LYS A 97 9.11 16.11 -2.69
C LYS A 97 7.93 16.44 -1.78
N PRO A 98 8.02 17.48 -0.92
CA PRO A 98 6.99 17.80 0.07
C PRO A 98 5.63 18.16 -0.55
N HIS A 99 5.57 18.55 -1.82
CA HIS A 99 4.35 18.94 -2.50
C HIS A 99 4.08 18.08 -3.74
N PRO A 100 2.80 17.65 -3.95
CA PRO A 100 1.68 17.77 -3.02
C PRO A 100 1.94 16.97 -1.73
N ALA A 101 1.59 17.56 -0.58
CA ALA A 101 1.73 16.88 0.71
C ALA A 101 0.73 15.73 0.82
N LEU A 102 1.21 14.57 1.29
CA LEU A 102 0.37 13.40 1.58
C LEU A 102 0.28 13.13 3.09
N TRP A 103 0.83 14.03 3.91
CA TRP A 103 0.50 14.15 5.33
C TRP A 103 -0.12 15.51 5.64
N PRO A 104 -1.14 15.57 6.52
CA PRO A 104 -1.69 16.83 7.00
C PRO A 104 -0.61 17.73 7.61
N ALA A 105 -0.71 19.04 7.39
CA ALA A 105 0.26 20.00 7.91
C ALA A 105 0.20 20.13 9.44
N ALA A 106 -1.01 20.13 10.03
CA ALA A 106 -1.20 20.26 11.46
C ALA A 106 -0.71 19.01 12.21
N PRO A 107 0.14 19.15 13.26
CA PRO A 107 0.74 18.00 13.96
C PRO A 107 -0.26 16.97 14.48
N ALA A 108 -1.38 17.41 15.06
CA ALA A 108 -2.42 16.53 15.58
C ALA A 108 -3.13 15.73 14.45
N ALA A 109 -3.45 16.38 13.33
CA ALA A 109 -4.06 15.74 12.18
C ALA A 109 -3.07 14.75 11.51
N ARG A 110 -1.79 15.12 11.44
CA ARG A 110 -0.71 14.24 10.94
C ARG A 110 -0.54 13.01 11.84
N ALA A 111 -0.53 13.17 13.15
CA ALA A 111 -0.45 12.06 14.09
C ALA A 111 -1.65 11.11 13.95
N TRP A 112 -2.83 11.67 13.75
CA TRP A 112 -4.04 10.89 13.47
C TRP A 112 -3.95 10.12 12.15
N ALA A 113 -3.50 10.76 11.07
CA ALA A 113 -3.31 10.11 9.77
C ALA A 113 -2.29 8.96 9.85
N ARG A 114 -1.14 9.17 10.51
CA ARG A 114 -0.14 8.12 10.73
C ARG A 114 -0.69 6.95 11.55
N ARG A 115 -1.53 7.23 12.55
CA ARG A 115 -2.20 6.19 13.31
C ARG A 115 -3.13 5.36 12.43
N LEU A 116 -3.94 5.99 11.59
CA LEU A 116 -4.85 5.29 10.68
C LEU A 116 -4.10 4.42 9.64
N GLU A 117 -2.97 4.92 9.14
CA GLU A 117 -2.08 4.16 8.28
C GLU A 117 -1.55 2.92 8.99
N HIS A 118 -1.00 3.11 10.19
CA HIS A 118 -0.50 2.01 11.03
C HIS A 118 -1.60 0.99 11.36
N GLU A 119 -2.81 1.43 11.71
CA GLU A 119 -3.94 0.55 11.98
C GLU A 119 -4.34 -0.28 10.75
N SER A 120 -4.20 0.26 9.55
CA SER A 120 -4.44 -0.47 8.30
C SER A 120 -3.44 -1.61 8.10
N ASP A 121 -2.17 -1.37 8.39
CA ASP A 121 -1.09 -2.31 8.18
C ASP A 121 -0.95 -3.34 9.33
N GLU A 122 -1.04 -2.90 10.58
CA GLU A 122 -0.68 -3.70 11.73
C GLU A 122 -1.88 -4.21 12.54
N VAL A 123 -3.07 -3.65 12.34
CA VAL A 123 -4.29 -4.11 13.02
C VAL A 123 -5.22 -4.85 12.05
N TYR A 124 -5.53 -4.25 10.90
CA TYR A 124 -6.43 -4.86 9.92
C TYR A 124 -5.75 -5.98 9.12
N PHE A 125 -4.61 -5.69 8.50
CA PHE A 125 -3.98 -6.58 7.53
C PHE A 125 -3.57 -7.96 8.10
N PRO A 126 -3.16 -8.11 9.37
CA PRO A 126 -2.91 -9.42 9.99
C PRO A 126 -4.12 -10.37 9.97
N HIS A 127 -5.35 -9.83 10.00
CA HIS A 127 -6.56 -10.65 9.82
C HIS A 127 -6.68 -11.15 8.38
N ILE A 128 -6.34 -10.31 7.42
CA ILE A 128 -6.41 -10.65 5.99
C ILE A 128 -5.35 -11.70 5.62
N ILE A 129 -4.15 -11.62 6.19
CA ILE A 129 -3.11 -12.64 6.00
C ILE A 129 -3.62 -14.05 6.37
N LYS A 130 -4.45 -14.18 7.41
CA LYS A 130 -5.05 -15.46 7.81
C LYS A 130 -6.00 -16.05 6.76
N LEU A 131 -6.52 -15.22 5.86
CA LEU A 131 -7.37 -15.65 4.75
C LEU A 131 -6.58 -16.09 3.52
N MET A 132 -5.28 -15.74 3.40
CA MET A 132 -4.47 -16.07 2.23
C MET A 132 -4.43 -17.57 1.90
N PRO A 133 -4.29 -18.50 2.86
CA PRO A 133 -4.36 -19.94 2.57
C PRO A 133 -5.73 -20.41 2.06
N LEU A 134 -6.78 -19.61 2.27
CA LEU A 134 -8.17 -19.88 1.91
C LEU A 134 -8.64 -19.10 0.67
N TRP A 135 -7.72 -18.52 -0.09
CA TRP A 135 -8.01 -17.60 -1.20
C TRP A 135 -8.99 -18.17 -2.25
N ASN A 136 -9.00 -19.50 -2.46
CA ASN A 136 -9.90 -20.21 -3.38
C ASN A 136 -11.09 -20.89 -2.65
N LYS A 137 -11.26 -20.63 -1.37
CA LYS A 137 -12.31 -21.15 -0.50
C LYS A 137 -12.90 -20.02 0.37
N PRO A 138 -13.53 -19.01 -0.23
CA PRO A 138 -13.97 -17.81 0.49
C PRO A 138 -14.98 -18.11 1.60
N ASP A 139 -15.73 -19.20 1.48
CA ASP A 139 -16.76 -19.59 2.46
C ASP A 139 -16.26 -20.62 3.50
N ASP A 140 -14.97 -20.96 3.49
CA ASP A 140 -14.41 -21.90 4.46
C ASP A 140 -14.64 -21.40 5.90
N PRO A 141 -15.23 -22.23 6.78
CA PRO A 141 -15.51 -21.85 8.17
C PRO A 141 -14.26 -21.42 8.95
N ALA A 142 -13.08 -21.93 8.61
CA ALA A 142 -11.82 -21.54 9.24
C ALA A 142 -11.49 -20.04 9.01
N GLY A 143 -12.00 -19.44 7.95
CA GLY A 143 -11.83 -18.01 7.66
C GLY A 143 -12.83 -17.11 8.41
N LYS A 144 -13.89 -17.64 9.01
CA LYS A 144 -14.95 -16.86 9.63
C LYS A 144 -14.44 -15.84 10.68
N PRO A 145 -13.60 -16.21 11.66
CA PRO A 145 -13.12 -15.25 12.65
C PRO A 145 -12.32 -14.07 12.03
N ALA A 146 -11.54 -14.35 10.98
CA ALA A 146 -10.76 -13.33 10.29
C ALA A 146 -11.67 -12.38 9.50
N ARG A 147 -12.70 -12.89 8.83
CA ARG A 147 -13.70 -12.05 8.13
C ARG A 147 -14.52 -11.20 9.10
N GLU A 148 -14.91 -11.74 10.25
CA GLU A 148 -15.62 -11.00 11.31
C GLU A 148 -14.75 -9.88 11.88
N ALA A 149 -13.46 -10.13 12.11
CA ALA A 149 -12.50 -9.11 12.55
C ALA A 149 -12.32 -8.01 11.51
N ALA A 150 -12.22 -8.36 10.24
CA ALA A 150 -12.16 -7.39 9.14
C ALA A 150 -13.43 -6.53 9.08
N ALA A 151 -14.62 -7.14 9.18
CA ALA A 151 -15.89 -6.42 9.22
C ALA A 151 -16.00 -5.47 10.43
N ALA A 152 -15.51 -5.90 11.60
CA ALA A 152 -15.45 -5.05 12.79
C ALA A 152 -14.52 -3.85 12.58
N PHE A 153 -13.39 -4.05 11.92
CA PHE A 153 -12.48 -2.97 11.56
C PHE A 153 -13.12 -1.99 10.56
N TYR A 154 -13.80 -2.47 9.54
CA TYR A 154 -14.55 -1.60 8.61
C TYR A 154 -15.57 -0.72 9.35
N ARG A 155 -16.34 -1.26 10.30
CA ARG A 155 -17.26 -0.44 11.12
C ARG A 155 -16.53 0.62 11.96
N THR A 156 -15.31 0.35 12.40
CA THR A 156 -14.47 1.34 13.09
C THR A 156 -14.01 2.44 12.13
N MET A 157 -13.56 2.07 10.94
CA MET A 157 -13.17 3.04 9.92
C MET A 157 -14.35 3.84 9.37
N GLU A 158 -15.55 3.25 9.26
CA GLU A 158 -16.79 3.95 8.91
C GLU A 158 -17.08 5.09 9.89
N ARG A 159 -16.99 4.80 11.20
CA ARG A 159 -17.14 5.83 12.24
C ARG A 159 -16.02 6.87 12.21
N ALA A 160 -14.81 6.43 11.95
CA ALA A 160 -13.65 7.31 11.82
C ALA A 160 -13.78 8.24 10.62
N LEU A 161 -14.29 7.75 9.50
CA LEU A 161 -14.55 8.56 8.31
C LEU A 161 -15.72 9.55 8.57
N GLY A 162 -16.84 9.08 9.11
CA GLY A 162 -18.06 9.90 9.29
C GLY A 162 -18.50 10.52 7.96
N ASP A 163 -18.80 11.81 8.00
CA ASP A 163 -19.22 12.58 6.82
C ASP A 163 -18.04 13.19 6.03
N ARG A 164 -16.80 12.85 6.40
CA ARG A 164 -15.61 13.40 5.74
C ARG A 164 -15.36 12.75 4.40
N GLU A 165 -14.71 13.48 3.54
CA GLU A 165 -14.32 12.98 2.21
C GLU A 165 -13.16 11.96 2.31
N PHE A 166 -12.20 12.19 3.23
CA PHE A 166 -11.03 11.35 3.46
C PHE A 166 -10.83 11.07 4.96
N LEU A 167 -10.12 9.99 5.25
CA LEU A 167 -10.00 9.43 6.60
C LEU A 167 -9.43 10.42 7.64
N ALA A 168 -8.45 11.22 7.25
CA ALA A 168 -7.84 12.23 8.10
C ALA A 168 -8.37 13.65 7.84
N GLY A 169 -9.48 13.78 7.10
CA GLY A 169 -10.08 15.04 6.67
C GLY A 169 -9.60 15.45 5.29
N GLU A 170 -8.31 15.54 5.06
CA GLU A 170 -7.66 15.74 3.76
C GLU A 170 -7.14 14.40 3.22
N TYR A 171 -7.01 14.31 1.89
CA TYR A 171 -6.40 13.16 1.24
C TYR A 171 -4.97 12.95 1.74
N SER A 172 -4.66 11.73 2.15
CA SER A 172 -3.38 11.42 2.78
C SER A 172 -2.91 10.00 2.50
N PHE A 173 -1.70 9.69 2.92
CA PHE A 173 -1.16 8.34 2.82
C PHE A 173 -1.97 7.32 3.64
N ALA A 174 -2.72 7.75 4.67
CA ALA A 174 -3.67 6.90 5.38
C ALA A 174 -4.76 6.34 4.47
N ASP A 175 -5.27 7.16 3.53
CA ASP A 175 -6.25 6.75 2.54
C ASP A 175 -5.67 5.74 1.55
N ILE A 176 -4.43 5.98 1.11
CA ILE A 176 -3.70 5.06 0.21
C ILE A 176 -3.48 3.70 0.89
N ALA A 177 -3.03 3.72 2.15
CA ALA A 177 -2.76 2.51 2.92
C ALA A 177 -4.03 1.68 3.12
N PHE A 178 -5.09 2.30 3.62
CA PHE A 178 -6.34 1.59 3.85
C PHE A 178 -7.00 1.14 2.55
N TYR A 179 -6.90 1.92 1.47
CA TYR A 179 -7.40 1.51 0.16
C TYR A 179 -6.73 0.22 -0.32
N MET A 180 -5.42 0.11 -0.22
CA MET A 180 -4.71 -1.09 -0.63
C MET A 180 -4.96 -2.27 0.30
N ALA A 181 -5.10 -2.02 1.61
CA ALA A 181 -5.41 -3.04 2.58
C ALA A 181 -6.81 -3.65 2.34
N GLN A 182 -7.85 -2.81 2.15
CA GLN A 182 -9.21 -3.28 1.88
C GLN A 182 -9.33 -3.95 0.50
N LEU A 183 -8.58 -3.48 -0.51
CA LEU A 183 -8.53 -4.15 -1.82
C LEU A 183 -8.00 -5.58 -1.65
N PHE A 184 -6.95 -5.77 -0.89
CA PHE A 184 -6.44 -7.10 -0.59
C PHE A 184 -7.46 -7.93 0.21
N GLY A 185 -8.16 -7.31 1.16
CA GLY A 185 -9.25 -7.94 1.91
C GLY A 185 -10.38 -8.43 1.01
N ALA A 186 -10.84 -7.60 0.09
CA ALA A 186 -11.87 -7.97 -0.89
C ALA A 186 -11.44 -9.17 -1.76
N ARG A 187 -10.16 -9.21 -2.18
CA ARG A 187 -9.59 -10.36 -2.90
C ARG A 187 -9.59 -11.65 -2.08
N MET A 188 -9.55 -11.54 -0.77
CA MET A 188 -9.56 -12.67 0.18
C MET A 188 -10.96 -12.99 0.73
N GLY A 189 -12.02 -12.41 0.17
CA GLY A 189 -13.41 -12.65 0.61
C GLY A 189 -13.80 -11.88 1.88
N ALA A 190 -13.08 -10.81 2.22
CA ALA A 190 -13.41 -9.88 3.31
C ALA A 190 -13.70 -8.49 2.73
N ASP A 191 -14.77 -8.36 1.97
CA ASP A 191 -15.18 -7.09 1.34
C ASP A 191 -16.02 -6.22 2.29
N MET A 192 -16.03 -4.92 2.01
CA MET A 192 -16.98 -3.98 2.61
C MET A 192 -18.40 -4.26 2.12
N THR A 193 -19.38 -4.04 2.99
CA THR A 193 -20.79 -4.26 2.72
C THR A 193 -21.60 -2.96 2.88
N ASN A 194 -22.90 -3.03 2.63
CA ASN A 194 -23.83 -1.91 2.84
C ASN A 194 -23.93 -1.44 4.31
N GLU A 195 -23.28 -2.15 5.25
CA GLU A 195 -23.13 -1.69 6.64
C GLU A 195 -22.15 -0.50 6.77
N THR A 196 -21.37 -0.23 5.73
CA THR A 196 -20.35 0.83 5.71
C THR A 196 -20.50 1.72 4.46
N PRO A 197 -21.63 2.45 4.34
CA PRO A 197 -21.97 3.20 3.13
C PRO A 197 -21.00 4.35 2.83
N ASN A 198 -20.47 5.04 3.84
CA ASN A 198 -19.51 6.12 3.64
C ASN A 198 -18.16 5.58 3.14
N LEU A 199 -17.71 4.43 3.65
CA LEU A 199 -16.52 3.75 3.13
C LEU A 199 -16.70 3.25 1.71
N LEU A 200 -17.89 2.79 1.32
CA LEU A 200 -18.16 2.41 -0.08
C LEU A 200 -18.04 3.62 -1.01
N GLN A 201 -18.55 4.79 -0.61
CA GLN A 201 -18.40 6.04 -1.38
C GLN A 201 -16.94 6.52 -1.38
N TRP A 202 -16.24 6.44 -0.24
CA TRP A 202 -14.81 6.73 -0.14
C TRP A 202 -14.00 5.81 -1.09
N ARG A 203 -14.29 4.51 -1.11
CA ARG A 203 -13.64 3.57 -2.04
C ARG A 203 -13.85 3.95 -3.50
N GLN A 204 -15.04 4.40 -3.88
CA GLN A 204 -15.30 4.89 -5.24
C GLN A 204 -14.43 6.11 -5.57
N ARG A 205 -14.35 7.10 -4.66
CA ARG A 205 -13.47 8.27 -4.83
C ARG A 205 -12.01 7.87 -4.99
N MET A 206 -11.53 6.97 -4.14
CA MET A 206 -10.17 6.46 -4.21
C MET A 206 -9.90 5.74 -5.53
N THR A 207 -10.81 4.86 -5.95
CA THR A 207 -10.67 4.08 -7.20
C THR A 207 -10.62 5.00 -8.44
N ALA A 208 -11.29 6.15 -8.41
CA ALA A 208 -11.33 7.11 -9.52
C ALA A 208 -10.05 7.99 -9.63
N ARG A 209 -9.15 7.94 -8.67
CA ARG A 209 -7.92 8.75 -8.71
C ARG A 209 -6.96 8.25 -9.78
N PRO A 210 -6.40 9.14 -10.63
CA PRO A 210 -5.50 8.72 -11.70
C PRO A 210 -4.28 7.93 -11.21
N ALA A 211 -3.67 8.32 -10.08
CA ALA A 211 -2.53 7.60 -9.49
C ALA A 211 -2.92 6.20 -9.01
N VAL A 212 -4.13 6.03 -8.47
CA VAL A 212 -4.65 4.73 -8.05
C VAL A 212 -4.91 3.86 -9.29
N ILE A 213 -5.56 4.38 -10.32
CA ILE A 213 -5.84 3.65 -11.57
C ILE A 213 -4.54 3.12 -12.19
N LYS A 214 -3.48 3.96 -12.28
CA LYS A 214 -2.18 3.55 -12.82
C LYS A 214 -1.61 2.29 -12.16
N VAL A 215 -1.92 2.09 -10.88
CA VAL A 215 -1.38 0.96 -10.10
C VAL A 215 -2.33 -0.21 -10.05
N VAL A 216 -3.62 0.03 -9.87
CA VAL A 216 -4.59 -1.08 -9.66
C VAL A 216 -5.13 -1.68 -10.95
N ALA A 217 -5.10 -0.97 -12.08
CA ALA A 217 -5.49 -1.55 -13.36
C ALA A 217 -4.54 -2.70 -13.77
N PRO A 218 -3.20 -2.54 -13.77
CA PRO A 218 -2.29 -3.67 -13.99
C PRO A 218 -2.43 -4.81 -12.98
N MET A 219 -2.81 -4.51 -11.72
CA MET A 219 -3.10 -5.56 -10.73
C MET A 219 -4.35 -6.36 -11.10
N ALA A 220 -5.39 -5.70 -11.58
CA ALA A 220 -6.61 -6.34 -12.06
C ALA A 220 -6.34 -7.21 -13.31
N ASP A 221 -5.52 -6.72 -14.24
CA ASP A 221 -5.10 -7.49 -15.43
C ASP A 221 -4.29 -8.72 -15.05
N TYR A 222 -3.37 -8.58 -14.08
CA TYR A 222 -2.62 -9.71 -13.56
C TYR A 222 -3.54 -10.76 -12.92
N LEU A 223 -4.55 -10.35 -12.13
CA LEU A 223 -5.52 -11.27 -11.55
C LEU A 223 -6.27 -12.05 -12.64
N ARG A 224 -6.70 -11.38 -13.72
CA ARG A 224 -7.39 -12.03 -14.85
C ARG A 224 -6.47 -13.03 -15.56
N SER A 225 -5.24 -12.63 -15.85
CA SER A 225 -4.27 -13.50 -16.53
C SER A 225 -3.91 -14.74 -15.70
N ASP A 226 -4.01 -14.64 -14.37
CA ASP A 226 -3.79 -15.73 -13.41
C ASP A 226 -5.09 -16.53 -13.12
N GLY A 227 -6.18 -16.26 -13.85
CA GLY A 227 -7.48 -16.93 -13.70
C GLY A 227 -8.19 -16.64 -12.37
N ARG A 228 -7.89 -15.52 -11.74
CA ARG A 228 -8.42 -15.13 -10.42
C ARG A 228 -9.49 -14.06 -10.54
N SER A 229 -10.42 -14.09 -9.59
CA SER A 229 -11.48 -13.09 -9.51
C SER A 229 -10.92 -11.68 -9.26
N VAL A 230 -11.43 -10.73 -10.02
CA VAL A 230 -11.17 -9.30 -9.82
C VAL A 230 -12.28 -8.75 -8.93
N PRO A 231 -11.96 -7.99 -7.87
CA PRO A 231 -12.99 -7.31 -7.08
C PRO A 231 -13.92 -6.46 -7.96
N ALA A 232 -15.23 -6.55 -7.75
CA ALA A 232 -16.23 -5.95 -8.61
C ALA A 232 -16.04 -4.43 -8.81
N PHE A 233 -15.58 -3.72 -7.78
CA PHE A 233 -15.34 -2.27 -7.86
C PHE A 233 -14.13 -1.87 -8.75
N LEU A 234 -13.29 -2.83 -9.16
CA LEU A 234 -12.22 -2.62 -10.13
C LEU A 234 -12.63 -2.92 -11.57
N SER A 235 -13.79 -3.56 -11.79
CA SER A 235 -14.24 -3.94 -13.14
C SER A 235 -14.35 -2.76 -14.12
N PRO A 236 -14.75 -1.55 -13.69
CA PRO A 236 -14.86 -0.40 -14.60
C PRO A 236 -13.53 0.18 -15.09
N ILE A 237 -12.42 -0.07 -14.36
CA ILE A 237 -11.09 0.49 -14.68
C ILE A 237 -10.17 -0.51 -15.36
N ALA A 238 -10.60 -1.74 -15.43
CA ALA A 238 -9.86 -2.80 -16.07
C ALA A 238 -10.19 -2.77 -17.56
N SER A 239 -9.19 -2.53 -18.39
CA SER A 239 -9.26 -2.50 -19.86
C SER A 239 -9.32 -3.89 -20.48
#